data_8dbfa99320f503f16f87ee01482f17cd
#
_entry.id   8dbfa99320f503f16f87ee01482f17cd
#
_cell.length_a   1.000
_cell.length_b   1.000
_cell.length_c   1.000
_cell.angle_alpha   90.00
_cell.angle_beta   90.00
_cell.angle_gamma   90.00
#
_symmetry.space_group_name_H-M   'P 1'
#
loop_
_entity.id
_entity.type
_entity.pdbx_description
1 polymer ?
#
loop_
_entity_poly.entity_id
_entity_poly.type
_entity_poly.pdbx_seq_one_letter_code
_entity_poly.pdbx_strand_id
1 'polypeptide(L)'
;MIEIPYTQKNLFNCIGYKDKLSDKTLFNSDVCRQKATAALVKISKKNTFQNALRPISVAGKQGYVFTNLQSELISRLVANNIKINYKIKQANRQTVIGNAISLLKEGGAYHVYRFDIKSFYENVNRKLILNKLMLDAKCSWQTLTLLSELFDVLGALGIDG
;
A
#
# COMPACT_ATOMS: atom_id res chain seq x y z
N MET A 1 4.74 -9.65 -17.80
CA MET A 1 3.94 -9.09 -16.67
C MET A 1 3.53 -10.24 -15.77
N ILE A 2 3.88 -10.20 -14.50
CA ILE A 2 3.51 -11.21 -13.49
C ILE A 2 2.67 -10.48 -12.45
N GLU A 3 1.36 -10.61 -12.52
CA GLU A 3 0.45 -10.05 -11.51
C GLU A 3 -0.34 -11.14 -10.80
N ILE A 4 -0.63 -10.88 -9.53
CA ILE A 4 -1.56 -11.69 -8.75
C ILE A 4 -2.98 -11.27 -9.19
N PRO A 5 -3.78 -12.17 -9.78
CA PRO A 5 -5.11 -11.82 -10.26
C PRO A 5 -6.05 -11.45 -9.10
N TYR A 6 -6.99 -10.56 -9.38
CA TYR A 6 -8.01 -10.13 -8.41
C TYR A 6 -9.09 -11.21 -8.26
N THR A 7 -8.81 -12.20 -7.43
CA THR A 7 -9.70 -13.32 -7.12
C THR A 7 -10.04 -13.35 -5.63
N GLN A 8 -11.13 -14.01 -5.27
CA GLN A 8 -11.48 -14.24 -3.87
C GLN A 8 -10.31 -14.83 -3.07
N LYS A 9 -9.63 -15.85 -3.62
CA LYS A 9 -8.47 -16.51 -2.98
C LYS A 9 -7.34 -15.52 -2.67
N ASN A 10 -7.01 -14.67 -3.63
CA ASN A 10 -5.90 -13.74 -3.48
C ASN A 10 -6.24 -12.59 -2.53
N LEU A 11 -7.48 -12.11 -2.55
CA LEU A 11 -7.99 -11.14 -1.56
C LEU A 11 -8.03 -11.74 -0.15
N PHE A 12 -8.46 -13.01 -0.01
CA PHE A 12 -8.39 -13.74 1.24
C PHE A 12 -6.95 -13.80 1.79
N ASN A 13 -5.98 -14.09 0.93
CA ASN A 13 -4.56 -14.14 1.32
C ASN A 13 -3.99 -12.77 1.73
N CYS A 14 -4.66 -11.66 1.42
CA CYS A 14 -4.29 -10.33 1.90
C CYS A 14 -4.74 -10.06 3.34
N ILE A 15 -5.56 -10.92 3.95
CA ILE A 15 -5.97 -10.81 5.36
C ILE A 15 -4.81 -11.22 6.24
N GLY A 16 -4.24 -10.26 6.96
CA GLY A 16 -3.10 -10.50 7.83
C GLY A 16 -3.49 -10.81 9.28
N TYR A 17 -2.50 -11.20 10.08
CA TYR A 17 -2.72 -11.46 11.51
C TYR A 17 -3.19 -10.22 12.28
N LYS A 18 -2.71 -9.03 11.89
CA LYS A 18 -3.15 -7.76 12.50
C LYS A 18 -4.65 -7.51 12.33
N ASP A 19 -5.22 -7.89 11.17
CA ASP A 19 -6.66 -7.76 10.92
C ASP A 19 -7.46 -8.64 11.87
N LYS A 20 -6.98 -9.87 12.09
CA LYS A 20 -7.59 -10.84 13.03
C LYS A 20 -7.51 -10.37 14.48
N LEU A 21 -6.46 -9.65 14.86
CA LEU A 21 -6.37 -9.04 16.19
C LEU A 21 -7.35 -7.88 16.35
N SER A 22 -7.58 -7.11 15.29
CA SER A 22 -8.53 -5.98 15.30
C SER A 22 -9.98 -6.44 15.23
N ASP A 23 -10.26 -7.52 14.48
CA ASP A 23 -11.57 -8.14 14.36
C ASP A 23 -11.44 -9.65 14.57
N LYS A 24 -11.78 -10.10 15.78
CA LYS A 24 -11.66 -11.51 16.18
C LYS A 24 -12.55 -12.46 15.35
N THR A 25 -13.58 -11.96 14.68
CA THR A 25 -14.42 -12.79 13.79
C THR A 25 -13.62 -13.33 12.60
N LEU A 26 -12.53 -12.67 12.22
CA LEU A 26 -11.64 -13.10 11.14
C LEU A 26 -10.76 -14.31 11.48
N PHE A 27 -10.82 -14.86 12.70
CA PHE A 27 -10.29 -16.19 12.98
C PHE A 27 -11.12 -17.30 12.32
N ASN A 28 -12.40 -17.03 12.01
CA ASN A 28 -13.22 -17.92 11.21
C ASN A 28 -12.92 -17.73 9.71
N SER A 29 -12.55 -18.84 9.04
CA SER A 29 -12.18 -18.82 7.63
C SER A 29 -13.36 -18.47 6.71
N ASP A 30 -14.60 -18.80 7.10
CA ASP A 30 -15.78 -18.50 6.29
C ASP A 30 -16.09 -17.00 6.31
N VAL A 31 -15.91 -16.36 7.46
CA VAL A 31 -16.00 -14.89 7.57
C VAL A 31 -14.95 -14.24 6.69
N CYS A 32 -13.70 -14.73 6.71
CA CYS A 32 -12.66 -14.22 5.82
C CYS A 32 -13.02 -14.38 4.34
N ARG A 33 -13.59 -15.51 3.94
CA ARG A 33 -14.06 -15.75 2.57
C ARG A 33 -15.18 -14.79 2.19
N GLN A 34 -16.14 -14.55 3.07
CA GLN A 34 -17.22 -13.59 2.85
C GLN A 34 -16.67 -12.17 2.65
N LYS A 35 -15.71 -11.73 3.48
CA LYS A 35 -15.05 -10.42 3.34
C LYS A 35 -14.28 -10.31 2.01
N ALA A 36 -13.57 -11.36 1.61
CA ALA A 36 -12.87 -11.42 0.33
C ALA A 36 -13.83 -11.40 -0.87
N THR A 37 -14.96 -12.12 -0.80
CA THR A 37 -16.02 -12.06 -1.82
C THR A 37 -16.62 -10.66 -1.91
N ALA A 38 -16.92 -10.02 -0.79
CA ALA A 38 -17.43 -8.65 -0.77
C ALA A 38 -16.42 -7.64 -1.37
N ALA A 39 -15.11 -7.85 -1.16
CA ALA A 39 -14.08 -7.06 -1.81
C ALA A 39 -14.07 -7.28 -3.33
N LEU A 40 -14.20 -8.54 -3.80
CA LEU A 40 -14.27 -8.84 -5.23
C LEU A 40 -15.48 -8.19 -5.90
N VAL A 41 -16.65 -8.26 -5.27
CA VAL A 41 -17.87 -7.57 -5.73
C VAL A 41 -17.67 -6.05 -5.77
N LYS A 42 -16.90 -5.50 -4.84
CA LYS A 42 -16.60 -4.07 -4.80
C LYS A 42 -15.73 -3.64 -5.98
N ILE A 43 -14.75 -4.46 -6.39
CA ILE A 43 -13.91 -4.21 -7.58
C ILE A 43 -14.73 -4.14 -8.87
N SER A 44 -15.82 -4.92 -8.98
CA SER A 44 -16.67 -4.91 -10.17
C SER A 44 -17.57 -3.66 -10.28
N LYS A 45 -17.66 -2.87 -9.21
CA LYS A 45 -18.41 -1.61 -9.18
C LYS A 45 -17.50 -0.44 -9.48
N LYS A 46 -18.01 0.60 -10.12
CA LYS A 46 -17.31 1.90 -10.25
C LYS A 46 -17.16 2.54 -8.87
N ASN A 47 -16.08 3.31 -8.68
CA ASN A 47 -15.80 4.03 -7.44
C ASN A 47 -15.49 3.09 -6.24
N THR A 48 -14.59 2.14 -6.47
CA THR A 48 -14.15 1.13 -5.50
C THR A 48 -13.71 1.72 -4.16
N PHE A 49 -13.09 2.90 -4.16
CA PHE A 49 -12.56 3.55 -2.96
C PHE A 49 -13.42 4.72 -2.44
N GLN A 50 -14.60 4.95 -3.01
CA GLN A 50 -15.49 6.01 -2.53
C GLN A 50 -15.81 5.82 -1.03
N ASN A 51 -15.64 6.88 -0.24
CA ASN A 51 -15.81 6.88 1.22
C ASN A 51 -15.00 5.78 1.95
N ALA A 52 -13.92 5.32 1.33
CA ALA A 52 -13.10 4.25 1.89
C ALA A 52 -12.09 4.73 2.93
N LEU A 53 -11.83 6.02 3.02
CA LEU A 53 -10.86 6.61 3.93
C LEU A 53 -11.53 7.54 4.94
N ARG A 54 -11.02 7.54 6.18
CA ARG A 54 -11.41 8.51 7.21
C ARG A 54 -10.15 9.10 7.86
N PRO A 55 -10.19 10.38 8.25
CA PRO A 55 -9.09 11.01 8.95
C PRO A 55 -8.93 10.41 10.35
N ILE A 56 -7.69 10.35 10.81
CA ILE A 56 -7.30 10.06 12.19
C ILE A 56 -6.20 11.03 12.61
N SER A 57 -6.06 11.26 13.90
CA SER A 57 -4.93 11.99 14.46
C SER A 57 -3.95 11.04 15.11
N VAL A 58 -2.69 11.08 14.70
CA VAL A 58 -1.60 10.28 15.27
C VAL A 58 -0.47 11.20 15.67
N ALA A 59 -0.19 11.29 16.96
CA ALA A 59 0.85 12.16 17.52
C ALA A 59 0.75 13.63 17.02
N GLY A 60 -0.47 14.17 16.95
CA GLY A 60 -0.74 15.54 16.50
C GLY A 60 -0.69 15.76 14.98
N LYS A 61 -0.43 14.71 14.20
CA LYS A 61 -0.45 14.75 12.74
C LYS A 61 -1.72 14.07 12.21
N GLN A 62 -2.28 14.65 11.15
CA GLN A 62 -3.41 14.04 10.44
C GLN A 62 -2.92 12.86 9.62
N GLY A 63 -3.58 11.74 9.74
CA GLY A 63 -3.39 10.55 8.92
C GLY A 63 -4.74 10.03 8.42
N TYR A 64 -4.71 8.98 7.61
CA TYR A 64 -5.91 8.38 7.04
C TYR A 64 -5.87 6.88 7.20
N VAL A 65 -7.03 6.29 7.51
CA VAL A 65 -7.20 4.83 7.60
C VAL A 65 -8.40 4.39 6.78
N PHE A 66 -8.36 3.17 6.31
CA PHE A 66 -9.51 2.57 5.63
C PHE A 66 -10.68 2.41 6.59
N THR A 67 -11.88 2.74 6.13
CA THR A 67 -13.14 2.59 6.89
C THR A 67 -13.63 1.15 6.91
N ASN A 68 -13.18 0.34 5.95
CA ASN A 68 -13.61 -1.05 5.80
C ASN A 68 -12.47 -1.92 5.27
N LEU A 69 -12.48 -3.17 5.71
CA LEU A 69 -11.47 -4.17 5.35
C LEU A 69 -11.44 -4.45 3.84
N GLN A 70 -12.58 -4.42 3.14
CA GLN A 70 -12.64 -4.73 1.71
C GLN A 70 -11.77 -3.78 0.88
N SER A 71 -11.89 -2.46 1.10
CA SER A 71 -11.06 -1.47 0.41
C SER A 71 -9.58 -1.61 0.77
N GLU A 72 -9.29 -1.95 2.02
CA GLU A 72 -7.92 -2.18 2.46
C GLU A 72 -7.30 -3.42 1.78
N LEU A 73 -8.04 -4.53 1.65
CA LEU A 73 -7.58 -5.73 0.94
C LEU A 73 -7.30 -5.45 -0.54
N ILE A 74 -8.16 -4.67 -1.19
CA ILE A 74 -7.97 -4.27 -2.59
C ILE A 74 -6.69 -3.43 -2.72
N SER A 75 -6.52 -2.42 -1.87
CA SER A 75 -5.33 -1.58 -1.85
C SER A 75 -4.04 -2.38 -1.61
N ARG A 76 -4.06 -3.35 -0.68
CA ARG A 76 -2.93 -4.26 -0.43
C ARG A 76 -2.58 -5.08 -1.66
N LEU A 77 -3.58 -5.59 -2.39
CA LEU A 77 -3.34 -6.38 -3.60
C LEU A 77 -2.79 -5.53 -4.74
N VAL A 78 -3.28 -4.30 -4.92
CA VAL A 78 -2.70 -3.31 -5.85
C VAL A 78 -1.23 -3.06 -5.52
N ALA A 79 -0.92 -2.78 -4.26
CA ALA A 79 0.45 -2.55 -3.80
C ALA A 79 1.36 -3.78 -4.02
N ASN A 80 0.84 -4.99 -3.78
CA ASN A 80 1.58 -6.23 -4.02
C ASN A 80 1.89 -6.43 -5.51
N ASN A 81 0.95 -6.15 -6.41
CA ASN A 81 1.17 -6.25 -7.85
C ASN A 81 2.26 -5.29 -8.32
N ILE A 82 2.22 -4.04 -7.89
CA ILE A 82 3.27 -3.07 -8.19
C ILE A 82 4.62 -3.54 -7.63
N LYS A 83 4.64 -4.00 -6.37
CA LYS A 83 5.85 -4.49 -5.71
C LYS A 83 6.50 -5.65 -6.45
N ILE A 84 5.71 -6.61 -6.93
CA ILE A 84 6.22 -7.77 -7.67
C ILE A 84 6.76 -7.33 -9.03
N ASN A 85 6.01 -6.54 -9.79
CA ASN A 85 6.40 -6.12 -11.14
C ASN A 85 7.67 -5.25 -11.15
N TYR A 86 7.85 -4.43 -10.13
CA TYR A 86 9.05 -3.59 -9.99
C TYR A 86 10.14 -4.22 -9.12
N LYS A 87 9.95 -5.47 -8.66
CA LYS A 87 10.90 -6.19 -7.79
C LYS A 87 11.32 -5.36 -6.57
N ILE A 88 10.38 -4.59 -6.01
CA ILE A 88 10.65 -3.71 -4.88
C ILE A 88 10.96 -4.57 -3.65
N LYS A 89 12.20 -4.46 -3.17
CA LYS A 89 12.64 -5.05 -1.89
C LYS A 89 12.72 -3.94 -0.86
N GLN A 90 11.89 -4.01 0.17
CA GLN A 90 12.00 -3.09 1.29
C GLN A 90 13.19 -3.51 2.14
N ALA A 91 14.15 -2.61 2.32
CA ALA A 91 15.29 -2.88 3.20
C ALA A 91 14.80 -3.11 4.64
N ASN A 92 15.29 -4.18 5.26
CA ASN A 92 15.04 -4.40 6.67
C ASN A 92 15.85 -3.37 7.48
N ARG A 93 15.18 -2.65 8.39
CA ARG A 93 15.82 -1.65 9.25
C ARG A 93 17.04 -2.22 9.99
N GLN A 94 16.95 -3.46 10.49
CA GLN A 94 18.06 -4.12 11.18
C GLN A 94 19.25 -4.35 10.25
N THR A 95 19.01 -4.76 9.01
CA THR A 95 20.07 -4.93 8.00
C THR A 95 20.75 -3.59 7.69
N VAL A 96 19.97 -2.52 7.51
CA VAL A 96 20.52 -1.18 7.24
C VAL A 96 21.37 -0.69 8.40
N ILE A 97 20.87 -0.83 9.63
CA ILE A 97 21.62 -0.45 10.84
C ILE A 97 22.87 -1.33 11.01
N GLY A 98 22.75 -2.65 10.80
CA GLY A 98 23.90 -3.58 10.88
C GLY A 98 24.99 -3.21 9.89
N ASN A 99 24.65 -2.92 8.64
CA ASN A 99 25.59 -2.48 7.62
C ASN A 99 26.25 -1.14 8.00
N ALA A 100 25.48 -0.18 8.50
CA ALA A 100 26.03 1.09 8.97
C ALA A 100 27.03 0.89 10.13
N ILE A 101 26.69 0.06 11.12
CA ILE A 101 27.59 -0.28 12.24
C ILE A 101 28.86 -0.95 11.72
N SER A 102 28.76 -1.87 10.76
CA SER A 102 29.92 -2.53 10.17
C SER A 102 30.86 -1.54 9.49
N LEU A 103 30.31 -0.64 8.67
CA LEU A 103 31.09 0.43 8.03
C LEU A 103 31.79 1.34 9.07
N LEU A 104 31.08 1.71 10.14
CA LEU A 104 31.66 2.52 11.21
C LEU A 104 32.81 1.82 11.97
N LYS A 105 32.82 0.50 12.00
CA LYS A 105 33.87 -0.31 12.64
C LYS A 105 35.15 -0.47 11.79
N GLU A 106 35.10 -0.16 10.50
CA GLU A 106 36.26 -0.28 9.59
C GLU A 106 37.41 0.69 9.92
N GLY A 107 37.20 1.65 10.82
CA GLY A 107 38.28 2.52 11.37
C GLY A 107 38.86 3.54 10.39
N GLY A 108 38.31 3.66 9.18
CA GLY A 108 38.69 4.70 8.20
C GLY A 108 38.06 6.07 8.52
N ALA A 109 38.61 7.14 7.95
CA ALA A 109 37.99 8.46 8.02
C ALA A 109 36.72 8.47 7.16
N TYR A 110 35.59 8.85 7.73
CA TYR A 110 34.30 8.94 7.02
C TYR A 110 33.48 10.15 7.45
N HIS A 111 32.58 10.58 6.57
CA HIS A 111 31.58 11.58 6.88
C HIS A 111 30.20 10.94 6.83
N VAL A 112 29.36 11.21 7.83
CA VAL A 112 27.99 10.71 7.88
C VAL A 112 27.02 11.84 7.59
N TYR A 113 26.18 11.68 6.55
CA TYR A 113 25.11 12.60 6.22
C TYR A 113 23.77 11.91 6.45
N ARG A 114 22.90 12.54 7.22
CA ARG A 114 21.53 12.08 7.41
C ARG A 114 20.58 13.00 6.66
N PHE A 115 19.83 12.44 5.73
CA PHE A 115 18.80 13.13 4.99
C PHE A 115 17.43 12.60 5.36
N ASP A 116 16.43 13.47 5.41
CA ASP A 116 15.02 13.14 5.56
C ASP A 116 14.21 13.98 4.56
N ILE A 117 13.24 13.37 3.91
CA ILE A 117 12.37 14.06 2.95
C ILE A 117 11.17 14.60 3.73
N LYS A 118 11.13 15.91 3.91
CA LYS A 118 10.01 16.58 4.57
C LYS A 118 8.73 16.36 3.79
N SER A 119 7.69 15.94 4.50
CA SER A 119 6.33 15.75 3.94
C SER A 119 6.33 14.89 2.67
N PHE A 120 7.06 13.77 2.69
CA PHE A 120 7.22 12.90 1.52
C PHE A 120 5.87 12.51 0.90
N TYR A 121 4.91 12.07 1.72
CA TYR A 121 3.63 11.57 1.23
C TYR A 121 2.72 12.69 0.68
N GLU A 122 2.84 13.90 1.19
CA GLU A 122 2.10 15.07 0.74
C GLU A 122 2.68 15.65 -0.56
N ASN A 123 3.98 15.43 -0.82
CA ASN A 123 4.69 15.97 -1.98
C ASN A 123 4.92 14.95 -3.12
N VAL A 124 4.40 13.75 -3.00
CA VAL A 124 4.51 12.73 -4.05
C VAL A 124 3.61 13.08 -5.23
N ASN A 125 4.19 13.32 -6.40
CA ASN A 125 3.44 13.58 -7.62
C ASN A 125 2.78 12.30 -8.16
N ARG A 126 1.51 12.09 -7.83
CA ARG A 126 0.73 10.90 -8.19
C ARG A 126 0.53 10.76 -9.69
N LYS A 127 0.38 11.88 -10.41
CA LYS A 127 0.25 11.88 -11.88
C LYS A 127 1.51 11.35 -12.54
N LEU A 128 2.69 11.76 -12.06
CA LEU A 128 3.97 11.23 -12.56
C LEU A 128 4.11 9.74 -12.26
N ILE A 129 3.68 9.28 -11.10
CA ILE A 129 3.69 7.84 -10.77
C ILE A 129 2.79 7.07 -11.74
N LEU A 130 1.53 7.49 -11.92
CA LEU A 130 0.61 6.81 -12.83
C LEU A 130 1.14 6.81 -14.27
N ASN A 131 1.63 7.95 -14.76
CA ASN A 131 2.23 8.04 -16.08
C ASN A 131 3.43 7.10 -16.24
N LYS A 132 4.30 7.04 -15.24
CA LYS A 132 5.44 6.11 -15.23
C LYS A 132 5.00 4.66 -15.30
N LEU A 133 4.01 4.27 -14.48
CA LEU A 133 3.47 2.91 -14.46
C LEU A 133 2.81 2.53 -15.79
N MET A 134 2.11 3.48 -16.45
CA MET A 134 1.51 3.30 -17.77
C MET A 134 2.58 3.12 -18.86
N LEU A 135 3.58 4.00 -18.88
CA LEU A 135 4.68 3.94 -19.86
C LEU A 135 5.50 2.67 -19.75
N ASP A 136 5.76 2.20 -18.55
CA ASP A 136 6.53 0.98 -18.29
C ASP A 136 5.75 -0.28 -18.70
N ALA A 137 4.42 -0.20 -18.87
CA ALA A 137 3.53 -1.30 -19.25
C ALA A 137 3.73 -2.58 -18.39
N LYS A 138 4.13 -2.41 -17.13
CA LYS A 138 4.39 -3.52 -16.21
C LYS A 138 3.19 -3.91 -15.36
N CYS A 139 2.16 -3.06 -15.29
CA CYS A 139 0.96 -3.30 -14.52
C CYS A 139 -0.25 -3.47 -15.44
N SER A 140 -1.21 -4.31 -15.04
CA SER A 140 -2.46 -4.48 -15.76
C SER A 140 -3.30 -3.21 -15.69
N TRP A 141 -4.18 -3.04 -16.68
CA TRP A 141 -5.14 -1.93 -16.69
C TRP A 141 -5.99 -1.91 -15.41
N GLN A 142 -6.39 -3.07 -14.91
CA GLN A 142 -7.16 -3.16 -13.67
C GLN A 142 -6.39 -2.61 -12.46
N THR A 143 -5.11 -2.96 -12.32
CA THR A 143 -4.23 -2.43 -11.24
C THR A 143 -4.08 -0.92 -11.36
N LEU A 144 -3.88 -0.41 -12.58
CA LEU A 144 -3.73 1.04 -12.83
C LEU A 144 -5.02 1.80 -12.54
N THR A 145 -6.18 1.26 -12.96
CA THR A 145 -7.49 1.87 -12.68
C THR A 145 -7.76 1.95 -11.18
N LEU A 146 -7.55 0.86 -10.44
CA LEU A 146 -7.74 0.86 -8.99
C LEU A 146 -6.79 1.81 -8.27
N LEU A 147 -5.54 1.91 -8.73
CA LEU A 147 -4.59 2.88 -8.17
C LEU A 147 -5.00 4.32 -8.46
N SER A 148 -5.48 4.61 -9.68
CA SER A 148 -6.00 5.93 -10.04
C SER A 148 -7.19 6.33 -9.17
N GLU A 149 -8.18 5.43 -9.02
CA GLU A 149 -9.33 5.68 -8.14
C GLU A 149 -8.90 5.97 -6.69
N LEU A 150 -7.90 5.27 -6.17
CA LEU A 150 -7.37 5.53 -4.83
C LEU A 150 -6.70 6.91 -4.75
N PHE A 151 -5.94 7.29 -5.77
CA PHE A 151 -5.28 8.59 -5.82
C PHE A 151 -6.29 9.74 -5.95
N ASP A 152 -7.37 9.55 -6.70
CA ASP A 152 -8.46 10.53 -6.81
C ASP A 152 -9.15 10.76 -5.46
N VAL A 153 -9.39 9.69 -4.69
CA VAL A 153 -9.94 9.80 -3.33
C VAL A 153 -8.99 10.53 -2.39
N LEU A 154 -7.68 10.28 -2.49
CA LEU A 154 -6.67 10.99 -1.69
C LEU A 154 -6.61 12.47 -2.07
N GLY A 155 -6.68 12.82 -3.35
CA GLY A 155 -6.75 14.20 -3.84
C GLY A 155 -7.98 14.93 -3.32
N ALA A 156 -9.15 14.27 -3.36
CA ALA A 156 -10.40 14.84 -2.84
C ALA A 156 -10.36 15.11 -1.32
N LEU A 157 -9.45 14.46 -0.58
CA LEU A 157 -9.22 14.68 0.85
C LEU A 157 -8.17 15.77 1.13
N GLY A 158 -7.71 16.49 0.09
CA GLY A 158 -6.70 17.54 0.21
C GLY A 158 -5.30 17.00 0.50
N ILE A 159 -5.05 15.72 0.23
CA ILE A 159 -3.72 15.15 0.24
C ILE A 159 -3.19 15.32 -1.18
N ASP A 160 -2.83 16.55 -1.52
CA ASP A 160 -2.26 16.86 -2.83
C ASP A 160 -0.77 16.46 -2.84
N GLY A 161 -0.43 15.61 -3.79
CA GLY A 161 0.92 15.26 -4.14
C GLY A 161 1.21 15.71 -5.56
#